data_ed6bfec00db8ccbb456782d0b673c417
#
_entry.id   ed6bfec00db8ccbb456782d0b673c417
#
_cell.length_a   1.000
_cell.length_b   1.000
_cell.length_c   1.000
_cell.angle_alpha   90.00
_cell.angle_beta   90.00
_cell.angle_gamma   90.00
#
_symmetry.space_group_name_H-M   'P 1'
#
loop_
_entity.id
_entity.type
_entity.pdbx_description
1 polymer ?
#
loop_
_entity_poly.entity_id
_entity_poly.type
_entity_poly.pdbx_seq_one_letter_code
_entity_poly.pdbx_strand_id
1 'polypeptide(L)'
;MKRILTIILAISLGSSLLLSAQDKDRHNYDVGIGVNAYGILGSVGGPSRNNSLGFLFEYRYDYTDRIDFGAQALFKHGKGHAAFTGGPTWGLTYNQIGLKAVADYNGRPGKQVRPYIGAELGGGALFTQRTNGTNDTDIFGTIGPRLGLQIWRFRIGLEIDFAFDGQYGFLSTETATALNLSFSF
;
A
#
# COMPACT_ATOMS: atom_id res chain seq x y z
N MET A 1 -15.30 -16.99 4.06
CA MET A 1 -15.59 -15.90 5.01
C MET A 1 -15.11 -16.20 6.44
N LYS A 2 -15.39 -17.35 7.08
CA LYS A 2 -14.96 -17.66 8.47
C LYS A 2 -13.42 -17.55 8.67
N ARG A 3 -12.60 -18.03 7.72
CA ARG A 3 -11.12 -17.99 7.83
C ARG A 3 -10.54 -16.59 7.77
N ILE A 4 -11.15 -15.68 7.02
CA ILE A 4 -10.71 -14.27 6.91
C ILE A 4 -10.99 -13.53 8.23
N LEU A 5 -12.16 -13.76 8.82
CA LEU A 5 -12.53 -13.18 10.11
C LEU A 5 -11.59 -13.64 11.24
N THR A 6 -11.16 -14.90 11.21
CA THR A 6 -10.21 -15.46 12.19
C THR A 6 -8.81 -14.81 12.05
N ILE A 7 -8.36 -14.54 10.83
CA ILE A 7 -7.07 -13.87 10.58
C ILE A 7 -7.13 -12.42 11.06
N ILE A 8 -8.22 -11.70 10.77
CA ILE A 8 -8.42 -10.32 11.23
C ILE A 8 -8.47 -10.27 12.76
N LEU A 9 -9.16 -11.20 13.39
CA LEU A 9 -9.24 -11.29 14.85
C LEU A 9 -7.88 -11.65 15.48
N ALA A 10 -7.10 -12.53 14.85
CA ALA A 10 -5.76 -12.90 15.32
C ALA A 10 -4.76 -11.73 15.20
N ILE A 11 -4.87 -10.93 14.14
CA ILE A 11 -4.05 -9.72 13.96
C ILE A 11 -4.43 -8.66 15.01
N SER A 12 -5.73 -8.47 15.27
CA SER A 12 -6.19 -7.50 16.27
C SER A 12 -5.85 -7.89 17.71
N LEU A 13 -5.86 -9.19 18.03
CA LEU A 13 -5.44 -9.71 19.34
C LEU A 13 -3.92 -9.71 19.50
N GLY A 14 -3.16 -10.00 18.43
CA GLY A 14 -1.69 -9.94 18.44
C GLY A 14 -1.17 -8.52 18.64
N SER A 15 -1.83 -7.53 18.05
CA SER A 15 -1.45 -6.13 18.22
C SER A 15 -1.67 -5.60 19.65
N SER A 16 -2.68 -6.10 20.36
CA SER A 16 -2.92 -5.68 21.76
C SER A 16 -1.91 -6.23 22.76
N LEU A 17 -1.26 -7.36 22.47
CA LEU A 17 -0.24 -7.98 23.32
C LEU A 17 1.16 -7.35 23.14
N LEU A 18 1.45 -6.77 21.96
CA LEU A 18 2.71 -6.06 21.70
C LEU A 18 2.73 -4.64 22.31
N LEU A 19 1.57 -4.09 22.65
CA LEU A 19 1.41 -2.73 23.15
C LEU A 19 1.78 -2.51 24.61
N SER A 20 2.02 -3.57 25.41
CA SER A 20 2.24 -3.40 26.86
C SER A 20 3.70 -3.25 27.30
N ALA A 21 4.66 -3.21 26.37
CA ALA A 21 6.09 -3.28 26.69
C ALA A 21 6.95 -2.13 26.12
N GLN A 22 6.37 -1.04 25.63
CA GLN A 22 7.13 -0.02 24.88
C GLN A 22 7.11 1.36 25.53
N ASP A 23 8.29 1.99 25.44
CA ASP A 23 8.50 3.42 25.63
C ASP A 23 7.53 4.16 24.67
N LYS A 24 6.42 4.59 25.22
CA LYS A 24 5.15 4.91 24.53
C LYS A 24 5.24 6.11 23.58
N ASP A 25 6.36 6.85 23.60
CA ASP A 25 6.40 8.19 23.02
C ASP A 25 6.93 8.26 21.58
N ARG A 26 7.56 7.17 21.05
CA ARG A 26 8.22 7.21 19.74
C ARG A 26 7.78 6.14 18.75
N HIS A 27 6.99 5.19 19.17
CA HIS A 27 6.58 4.06 18.35
C HIS A 27 5.09 4.12 18.05
N ASN A 28 4.72 4.13 16.78
CA ASN A 28 3.34 4.18 16.32
C ASN A 28 3.06 2.98 15.41
N TYR A 29 1.87 2.42 15.54
CA TYR A 29 1.39 1.33 14.72
C TYR A 29 0.08 1.74 14.07
N ASP A 30 0.02 1.68 12.75
CA ASP A 30 -1.16 2.03 11.98
C ASP A 30 -1.75 0.76 11.35
N VAL A 31 -3.05 0.62 11.47
CA VAL A 31 -3.82 -0.41 10.76
C VAL A 31 -4.87 0.28 9.91
N GLY A 32 -4.92 -0.05 8.64
CA GLY A 32 -5.80 0.68 7.74
C GLY A 32 -6.25 -0.10 6.52
N ILE A 33 -7.05 0.59 5.75
CA ILE A 33 -7.55 0.14 4.44
C ILE A 33 -7.13 1.16 3.39
N GLY A 34 -6.90 0.66 2.17
CA GLY A 34 -6.56 1.50 1.03
C GLY A 34 -7.38 1.14 -0.20
N VAL A 35 -7.79 2.15 -0.94
CA VAL A 35 -8.36 2.00 -2.27
C VAL A 35 -7.33 2.49 -3.27
N ASN A 36 -6.99 1.65 -4.25
CA ASN A 36 -6.00 1.97 -5.26
C ASN A 36 -6.67 2.09 -6.63
N ALA A 37 -6.31 3.12 -7.35
CA ALA A 37 -6.63 3.31 -8.75
C ALA A 37 -5.36 3.18 -9.58
N TYR A 38 -5.38 2.31 -10.59
CA TYR A 38 -4.26 2.09 -11.51
C TYR A 38 -4.46 2.88 -12.79
N GLY A 39 -3.36 3.39 -13.35
CA GLY A 39 -3.38 4.00 -14.67
C GLY A 39 -3.84 5.45 -14.75
N ILE A 40 -3.96 6.16 -13.63
CA ILE A 40 -4.38 7.59 -13.65
C ILE A 40 -3.34 8.46 -14.38
N LEU A 41 -2.06 8.08 -14.37
CA LEU A 41 -0.98 8.84 -15.04
C LEU A 41 -0.48 8.20 -16.33
N GLY A 42 -1.20 7.19 -16.86
CA GLY A 42 -0.94 6.58 -18.15
C GLY A 42 -0.10 5.30 -18.05
N SER A 43 -0.72 4.18 -18.38
CA SER A 43 0.00 2.96 -18.74
C SER A 43 0.19 2.92 -20.25
N VAL A 44 1.42 2.88 -20.71
CA VAL A 44 1.69 2.66 -22.14
C VAL A 44 1.72 1.16 -22.39
N GLY A 45 0.58 0.59 -22.83
CA GLY A 45 0.54 -0.74 -23.45
C GLY A 45 0.52 -1.96 -22.53
N GLY A 46 0.11 -1.82 -21.26
CA GLY A 46 -0.02 -2.95 -20.34
C GLY A 46 -1.46 -3.38 -20.04
N PRO A 47 -1.68 -4.49 -19.30
CA PRO A 47 -2.99 -4.88 -18.84
C PRO A 47 -3.63 -3.77 -17.99
N SER A 48 -4.86 -3.38 -18.33
CA SER A 48 -5.61 -2.39 -17.56
C SER A 48 -6.05 -3.02 -16.24
N ARG A 49 -5.45 -2.58 -15.13
CA ARG A 49 -5.89 -2.95 -13.78
C ARG A 49 -6.94 -1.96 -13.31
N ASN A 50 -8.05 -2.48 -12.82
CA ASN A 50 -9.10 -1.67 -12.21
C ASN A 50 -8.76 -1.43 -10.72
N ASN A 51 -9.64 -0.70 -10.03
CA ASN A 51 -9.51 -0.39 -8.63
C ASN A 51 -9.30 -1.65 -7.78
N SER A 52 -8.46 -1.56 -6.76
CA SER A 52 -8.29 -2.59 -5.75
C SER A 52 -8.59 -2.07 -4.36
N LEU A 53 -9.03 -2.99 -3.50
CA LEU A 53 -9.15 -2.77 -2.07
C LEU A 53 -7.98 -3.46 -1.39
N GLY A 54 -7.36 -2.81 -0.44
CA GLY A 54 -6.24 -3.36 0.32
C GLY A 54 -6.34 -3.13 1.80
N PHE A 55 -5.54 -3.92 2.52
CA PHE A 55 -5.24 -3.73 3.93
C PHE A 55 -3.79 -3.30 4.04
N LEU A 56 -3.52 -2.40 4.99
CA LEU A 56 -2.17 -1.97 5.32
C LEU A 56 -1.93 -2.09 6.82
N PHE A 57 -0.71 -2.41 7.14
CA PHE A 57 -0.14 -2.30 8.47
C PHE A 57 1.15 -1.51 8.35
N GLU A 58 1.30 -0.44 9.13
CA GLU A 58 2.48 0.40 9.11
C GLU A 58 3.02 0.57 10.53
N TYR A 59 4.31 0.31 10.69
CA TYR A 59 5.07 0.66 11.87
C TYR A 59 5.83 1.94 11.58
N ARG A 60 5.81 2.90 12.51
CA ARG A 60 6.57 4.16 12.43
C ARG A 60 7.33 4.40 13.71
N TYR A 61 8.52 4.91 13.55
CA TYR A 61 9.38 5.39 14.60
C TYR A 61 9.59 6.90 14.45
N ASP A 62 9.15 7.68 15.44
CA ASP A 62 9.32 9.13 15.49
C ASP A 62 10.79 9.43 15.82
N TYR A 63 11.61 9.60 14.79
CA TYR A 63 13.03 9.93 14.94
C TYR A 63 13.20 11.32 15.56
N THR A 64 12.39 12.28 15.12
CA THR A 64 12.24 13.60 15.72
C THR A 64 10.75 13.97 15.78
N ASP A 65 10.41 15.12 16.39
CA ASP A 65 9.03 15.63 16.38
C ASP A 65 8.47 15.87 14.96
N ARG A 66 9.32 15.84 13.93
CA ARG A 66 8.96 16.15 12.54
C ARG A 66 9.28 15.04 11.56
N ILE A 67 10.14 14.11 11.90
CA ILE A 67 10.62 13.08 10.97
C ILE A 67 10.31 11.71 11.54
N ASP A 68 9.56 10.94 10.78
CA ASP A 68 9.23 9.55 11.06
C ASP A 68 9.88 8.66 10.01
N PHE A 69 10.35 7.50 10.44
CA PHE A 69 10.76 6.40 9.58
C PHE A 69 9.90 5.19 9.90
N GLY A 70 9.58 4.41 8.89
CA GLY A 70 8.73 3.26 9.13
C GLY A 70 8.85 2.16 8.09
N ALA A 71 8.06 1.12 8.34
CA ALA A 71 7.87 0.00 7.43
C ALA A 71 6.38 -0.27 7.28
N GLN A 72 5.92 -0.40 6.04
CA GLN A 72 4.54 -0.67 5.71
C GLN A 72 4.44 -2.05 5.05
N ALA A 73 3.59 -2.91 5.58
CA ALA A 73 3.15 -4.13 4.91
C ALA A 73 1.77 -3.90 4.30
N LEU A 74 1.58 -4.36 3.07
CA LEU A 74 0.32 -4.18 2.35
C LEU A 74 -0.15 -5.48 1.72
N PHE A 75 -1.46 -5.64 1.65
CA PHE A 75 -2.15 -6.66 0.88
C PHE A 75 -3.25 -5.98 0.07
N LYS A 76 -3.29 -6.24 -1.23
CA LYS A 76 -4.30 -5.67 -2.14
C LYS A 76 -4.96 -6.79 -2.93
N HIS A 77 -6.26 -6.66 -3.13
CA HIS A 77 -7.06 -7.55 -3.98
C HIS A 77 -7.85 -6.72 -4.99
N GLY A 78 -7.80 -7.10 -6.25
CA GLY A 78 -8.49 -6.36 -7.30
C GLY A 78 -8.81 -7.21 -8.51
N LYS A 79 -9.50 -6.56 -9.45
CA LYS A 79 -9.86 -7.13 -10.76
C LYS A 79 -9.40 -6.17 -11.85
N GLY A 80 -9.22 -6.70 -13.04
CA GLY A 80 -8.83 -5.91 -14.20
C GLY A 80 -9.15 -6.62 -15.50
N HIS A 81 -8.64 -6.08 -16.59
CA HIS A 81 -8.79 -6.63 -17.92
C HIS A 81 -7.44 -6.56 -18.62
N ALA A 82 -7.07 -7.61 -19.31
CA ALA A 82 -5.95 -7.61 -20.24
C ALA A 82 -6.51 -7.55 -21.66
N ALA A 83 -6.13 -6.51 -22.40
CA ALA A 83 -6.47 -6.36 -23.80
C ALA A 83 -5.19 -6.31 -24.63
N PHE A 84 -5.10 -7.12 -25.69
CA PHE A 84 -4.06 -6.97 -26.69
C PHE A 84 -4.63 -6.16 -27.86
N THR A 85 -3.82 -5.31 -28.45
CA THR A 85 -4.21 -4.52 -29.62
C THR A 85 -4.72 -5.44 -30.74
N GLY A 86 -6.03 -5.40 -31.02
CA GLY A 86 -6.69 -6.27 -31.99
C GLY A 86 -7.00 -7.70 -31.55
N GLY A 87 -6.82 -8.04 -30.28
CA GLY A 87 -7.06 -9.36 -29.71
C GLY A 87 -8.23 -9.42 -28.71
N PRO A 88 -8.54 -10.64 -28.20
CA PRO A 88 -9.58 -10.80 -27.20
C PRO A 88 -9.22 -10.14 -25.87
N THR A 89 -10.23 -9.63 -25.19
CA THR A 89 -10.09 -9.08 -23.83
C THR A 89 -10.36 -10.18 -22.81
N TRP A 90 -9.46 -10.36 -21.86
CA TRP A 90 -9.63 -11.31 -20.76
C TRP A 90 -9.77 -10.60 -19.41
N GLY A 91 -10.73 -11.06 -18.60
CA GLY A 91 -10.80 -10.64 -17.21
C GLY A 91 -9.61 -11.21 -16.42
N LEU A 92 -9.11 -10.42 -15.47
CA LEU A 92 -8.07 -10.87 -14.55
C LEU A 92 -8.48 -10.54 -13.10
N THR A 93 -8.04 -11.40 -12.20
CA THR A 93 -8.10 -11.16 -10.74
C THR A 93 -6.68 -11.18 -10.25
N TYR A 94 -6.33 -10.25 -9.37
CA TYR A 94 -4.98 -10.18 -8.84
C TYR A 94 -4.96 -9.99 -7.33
N ASN A 95 -3.93 -10.53 -6.71
CA ASN A 95 -3.58 -10.30 -5.32
C ASN A 95 -2.14 -9.76 -5.30
N GLN A 96 -1.91 -8.74 -4.51
CA GLN A 96 -0.61 -8.13 -4.33
C GLN A 96 -0.24 -8.16 -2.86
N ILE A 97 0.98 -8.58 -2.57
CA ILE A 97 1.60 -8.43 -1.25
C ILE A 97 2.85 -7.59 -1.41
N GLY A 98 3.13 -6.73 -0.44
CA GLY A 98 4.30 -5.87 -0.51
C GLY A 98 4.78 -5.39 0.84
N LEU A 99 6.04 -4.98 0.85
CA LEU A 99 6.70 -4.31 1.95
C LEU A 99 7.33 -3.02 1.44
N LYS A 100 7.17 -1.94 2.17
CA LYS A 100 7.74 -0.63 1.87
C LYS A 100 8.45 -0.06 3.09
N ALA A 101 9.59 0.56 2.89
CA ALA A 101 10.16 1.52 3.82
C ALA A 101 9.53 2.88 3.55
N VAL A 102 9.21 3.61 4.60
CA VAL A 102 8.56 4.93 4.51
C VAL A 102 9.33 5.95 5.32
N ALA A 103 9.34 7.19 4.84
CA ALA A 103 9.92 8.32 5.55
C ALA A 103 9.01 9.53 5.37
N ASP A 104 8.56 10.13 6.48
CA ASP A 104 7.62 11.24 6.47
C ASP A 104 8.19 12.45 7.20
N TYR A 105 7.91 13.62 6.68
CA TYR A 105 8.08 14.89 7.34
C TYR A 105 6.72 15.42 7.80
N ASN A 106 6.54 15.57 9.11
CA ASN A 106 5.33 16.03 9.75
C ASN A 106 5.36 17.53 9.97
N GLY A 107 4.37 18.23 9.46
CA GLY A 107 4.11 19.60 9.81
C GLY A 107 3.37 19.73 11.15
N ARG A 108 3.57 20.84 11.85
CA ARG A 108 2.85 21.20 13.09
C ARG A 108 2.92 20.11 14.18
N PRO A 109 4.12 19.75 14.68
CA PRO A 109 4.26 18.80 15.76
C PRO A 109 3.45 19.23 17.00
N GLY A 110 2.92 18.26 17.74
CA GLY A 110 2.11 18.50 18.95
C GLY A 110 0.69 19.03 18.70
N LYS A 111 0.25 19.19 17.45
CA LYS A 111 -1.14 19.56 17.13
C LYS A 111 -1.98 18.33 16.80
N GLN A 112 -3.29 18.45 17.05
CA GLN A 112 -4.25 17.37 16.73
C GLN A 112 -4.36 17.10 15.21
N VAL A 113 -4.12 18.12 14.39
CA VAL A 113 -4.10 17.99 12.93
C VAL A 113 -2.67 18.24 12.44
N ARG A 114 -2.05 17.22 11.88
CA ARG A 114 -0.67 17.22 11.38
C ARG A 114 -0.67 16.83 9.90
N PRO A 115 -0.40 17.75 8.99
CA PRO A 115 -0.10 17.39 7.61
C PRO A 115 1.27 16.69 7.55
N TYR A 116 1.40 15.74 6.63
CA TYR A 116 2.68 15.10 6.36
C TYR A 116 2.94 15.02 4.85
N ILE A 117 4.20 14.99 4.50
CA ILE A 117 4.71 14.69 3.17
C ILE A 117 5.89 13.75 3.32
N GLY A 118 6.01 12.77 2.46
CA GLY A 118 7.07 11.79 2.56
C GLY A 118 7.35 11.07 1.26
N ALA A 119 8.16 10.03 1.39
CA ALA A 119 8.51 9.13 0.31
C ALA A 119 8.46 7.68 0.79
N GLU A 120 8.30 6.79 -0.15
CA GLU A 120 8.28 5.36 0.07
C GLU A 120 9.14 4.63 -0.96
N LEU A 121 9.73 3.53 -0.53
CA LEU A 121 10.53 2.63 -1.36
C LEU A 121 10.23 1.21 -0.91
N GLY A 122 9.94 0.32 -1.85
CA GLY A 122 9.62 -1.05 -1.48
C GLY A 122 9.54 -1.99 -2.66
N GLY A 123 8.79 -3.06 -2.46
CA GLY A 123 8.51 -4.03 -3.50
C GLY A 123 7.60 -5.13 -2.98
N GLY A 124 7.33 -6.08 -3.86
CA GLY A 124 6.43 -7.17 -3.52
C GLY A 124 6.25 -8.17 -4.64
N ALA A 125 5.22 -8.98 -4.47
CA ALA A 125 4.79 -9.96 -5.45
C ALA A 125 3.33 -9.71 -5.84
N LEU A 126 3.06 -9.86 -7.12
CA LEU A 126 1.76 -9.77 -7.74
C LEU A 126 1.38 -11.14 -8.31
N PHE A 127 0.29 -11.69 -7.82
CA PHE A 127 -0.27 -12.95 -8.27
C PHE A 127 -1.49 -12.66 -9.14
N THR A 128 -1.41 -12.93 -10.43
CA THR A 128 -2.46 -12.67 -11.39
C THR A 128 -3.08 -13.98 -11.87
N GLN A 129 -4.39 -14.07 -11.85
CA GLN A 129 -5.17 -15.15 -12.43
C GLN A 129 -6.03 -14.61 -13.56
N ARG A 130 -5.86 -15.18 -14.75
CA ARG A 130 -6.64 -14.82 -15.95
C ARG A 130 -7.82 -15.76 -16.12
N THR A 131 -8.90 -15.28 -16.73
CA THR A 131 -10.10 -16.08 -17.00
C THR A 131 -9.86 -17.26 -17.96
N ASN A 132 -8.76 -17.25 -18.71
CA ASN A 132 -8.33 -18.38 -19.55
C ASN A 132 -7.62 -19.50 -18.78
N GLY A 133 -7.50 -19.38 -17.45
CA GLY A 133 -6.86 -20.35 -16.59
C GLY A 133 -5.34 -20.19 -16.42
N THR A 134 -4.73 -19.17 -17.04
CA THR A 134 -3.30 -18.88 -16.88
C THR A 134 -3.06 -18.11 -15.58
N ASN A 135 -2.07 -18.53 -14.80
CA ASN A 135 -1.61 -17.84 -13.60
C ASN A 135 -0.22 -17.29 -13.84
N ASP A 136 0.00 -16.04 -13.46
CA ASP A 136 1.29 -15.38 -13.51
C ASP A 136 1.68 -14.87 -12.13
N THR A 137 2.99 -14.82 -11.88
CA THR A 137 3.56 -14.21 -10.66
C THR A 137 4.67 -13.26 -11.07
N ASP A 138 4.50 -11.99 -10.74
CA ASP A 138 5.46 -10.93 -11.03
C ASP A 138 6.04 -10.40 -9.73
N ILE A 139 7.34 -10.13 -9.73
CA ILE A 139 8.03 -9.42 -8.65
C ILE A 139 8.27 -7.99 -9.12
N PHE A 140 7.94 -7.03 -8.28
CA PHE A 140 8.06 -5.61 -8.62
C PHE A 140 8.75 -4.83 -7.49
N GLY A 141 9.39 -3.75 -7.87
CA GLY A 141 9.82 -2.69 -6.95
C GLY A 141 8.90 -1.48 -7.06
N THR A 142 8.83 -0.66 -6.02
CA THR A 142 8.09 0.60 -6.03
C THR A 142 8.90 1.71 -5.39
N ILE A 143 8.73 2.91 -5.90
CA ILE A 143 9.17 4.15 -5.28
C ILE A 143 8.11 5.20 -5.50
N GLY A 144 7.89 6.07 -4.54
CA GLY A 144 6.91 7.13 -4.73
C GLY A 144 6.82 8.15 -3.63
N PRO A 145 6.20 9.30 -3.92
CA PRO A 145 5.82 10.28 -2.91
C PRO A 145 4.54 9.83 -2.18
N ARG A 146 4.44 10.28 -0.95
CA ARG A 146 3.24 10.16 -0.13
C ARG A 146 2.94 11.46 0.58
N LEU A 147 1.67 11.77 0.79
CA LEU A 147 1.23 12.95 1.51
C LEU A 147 -0.10 12.70 2.19
N GLY A 148 -0.39 13.44 3.24
CA GLY A 148 -1.68 13.29 3.92
C GLY A 148 -1.84 14.15 5.15
N LEU A 149 -2.83 13.76 5.93
CA LEU A 149 -3.20 14.40 7.18
C LEU A 149 -3.34 13.33 8.27
N GLN A 150 -2.73 13.57 9.39
CA GLN A 150 -3.04 12.87 10.63
C GLN A 150 -3.95 13.76 11.48
N ILE A 151 -5.11 13.24 11.84
CA ILE A 151 -6.10 13.90 12.69
C ILE A 151 -6.27 13.02 13.92
N TRP A 152 -5.64 13.45 15.02
CA TRP A 152 -5.58 12.68 16.26
C TRP A 152 -4.97 11.28 15.99
N ARG A 153 -5.75 10.20 16.04
CA ARG A 153 -5.32 8.82 15.76
C ARG A 153 -5.68 8.34 14.35
N PHE A 154 -6.37 9.15 13.56
CA PHE A 154 -6.71 8.81 12.18
C PHE A 154 -5.70 9.42 11.23
N ARG A 155 -5.30 8.65 10.24
CA ARG A 155 -4.40 9.07 9.19
C ARG A 155 -5.06 8.85 7.83
N ILE A 156 -5.13 9.91 7.04
CA ILE A 156 -5.63 9.87 5.67
C ILE A 156 -4.45 10.20 4.77
N GLY A 157 -4.08 9.28 3.89
CA GLY A 157 -2.91 9.40 3.03
C GLY A 157 -3.23 9.19 1.56
N LEU A 158 -2.51 9.90 0.72
CA LEU A 158 -2.41 9.67 -0.71
C LEU A 158 -0.99 9.21 -1.01
N GLU A 159 -0.85 8.08 -1.68
CA GLU A 159 0.41 7.50 -2.15
C GLU A 159 0.38 7.40 -3.66
N ILE A 160 1.51 7.69 -4.31
CA ILE A 160 1.68 7.52 -5.75
C ILE A 160 2.85 6.59 -5.96
N ASP A 161 2.56 5.35 -6.31
CA ASP A 161 3.54 4.31 -6.58
C ASP A 161 3.98 4.34 -8.04
N PHE A 162 5.27 4.48 -8.28
CA PHE A 162 5.90 4.17 -9.55
C PHE A 162 6.48 2.76 -9.43
N ALA A 163 5.80 1.80 -10.05
CA ALA A 163 6.22 0.41 -10.04
C ALA A 163 7.18 0.14 -11.19
N PHE A 164 8.18 -0.67 -10.94
CA PHE A 164 9.13 -1.19 -11.94
C PHE A 164 9.29 -2.68 -11.73
N ASP A 165 9.32 -3.44 -12.81
CA ASP A 165 9.57 -4.86 -12.77
C ASP A 165 10.94 -5.23 -13.39
N GLY A 166 11.44 -6.40 -13.02
CA GLY A 166 12.75 -6.86 -13.47
C GLY A 166 12.79 -7.32 -14.94
N GLN A 167 11.65 -7.51 -15.61
CA GLN A 167 11.61 -8.00 -16.98
C GLN A 167 11.67 -6.88 -18.03
N TYR A 168 11.09 -5.73 -17.74
CA TYR A 168 10.92 -4.64 -18.72
C TYR A 168 11.72 -3.38 -18.38
N GLY A 169 12.41 -3.38 -17.23
CA GLY A 169 13.25 -2.25 -16.79
C GLY A 169 12.45 -1.03 -16.32
N PHE A 170 13.14 0.05 -16.06
CA PHE A 170 12.58 1.29 -15.46
C PHE A 170 11.50 2.00 -16.30
N LEU A 171 11.26 1.56 -17.54
CA LEU A 171 10.37 2.23 -18.49
C LEU A 171 8.98 1.60 -18.61
N SER A 172 8.71 0.47 -17.98
CA SER A 172 7.36 -0.08 -17.88
C SER A 172 6.68 0.32 -16.57
N THR A 173 6.74 1.61 -16.24
CA THR A 173 6.20 2.13 -15.00
C THR A 173 4.68 2.08 -14.99
N GLU A 174 4.13 1.15 -14.25
CA GLU A 174 2.74 1.27 -13.82
C GLU A 174 2.68 2.30 -12.70
N THR A 175 1.79 3.27 -12.85
CA THR A 175 1.50 4.22 -11.79
C THR A 175 0.26 3.77 -11.06
N ALA A 176 0.36 3.61 -9.76
CA ALA A 176 -0.78 3.36 -8.89
C ALA A 176 -0.96 4.53 -7.93
N THR A 177 -2.18 4.98 -7.78
CA THR A 177 -2.54 5.99 -6.78
C THR A 177 -3.36 5.32 -5.70
N ALA A 178 -2.95 5.40 -4.46
CA ALA A 178 -3.63 4.83 -3.32
C ALA A 178 -4.17 5.93 -2.40
N LEU A 179 -5.44 5.83 -2.05
CA LEU A 179 -6.03 6.58 -0.95
C LEU A 179 -6.13 5.64 0.26
N ASN A 180 -5.42 5.97 1.32
CA ASN A 180 -5.32 5.16 2.53
C ASN A 180 -6.03 5.85 3.71
N LEU A 181 -6.73 5.06 4.50
CA LEU A 181 -7.29 5.46 5.79
C LEU A 181 -6.81 4.49 6.85
N SER A 182 -6.11 4.98 7.85
CA SER A 182 -5.58 4.15 8.94
C SER A 182 -5.88 4.74 10.31
N PHE A 183 -5.81 3.87 11.31
CA PHE A 183 -5.93 4.21 12.71
C PHE A 183 -4.62 3.89 13.42
N SER A 184 -4.10 4.85 14.18
CA SER A 184 -2.82 4.82 14.89
C SER A 184 -3.04 4.46 16.37
N PHE A 185 -2.20 3.54 16.87
CA PHE A 185 -2.21 3.09 18.27
C PHE A 185 -1.05 3.65 19.06
#